data_e7565a1c85c99883328cbbf43c3d7fa5
#
_entry.id   e7565a1c85c99883328cbbf43c3d7fa5
#
_cell.length_a   1.000
_cell.length_b   1.000
_cell.length_c   1.000
_cell.angle_alpha   90.00
_cell.angle_beta   90.00
_cell.angle_gamma   90.00
#
_symmetry.space_group_name_H-M   'P 1'
#
loop_
_entity.id
_entity.type
_entity.pdbx_description
1 polymer ?
#
loop_
_entity_poly.entity_id
_entity_poly.type
_entity_poly.pdbx_seq_one_letter_code
_entity_poly.pdbx_strand_id
1 'polypeptide(L)'
;MEWTRLKLLPLVLMTNLVLGCGSEENLVSSVLPSYVVPETSTTSTTTIVAPTSTQSELRELTIGMSALGRPIVAVHVQDSPHRPVIAIGSIHGDEAMGLKVIERLLNVAEIPMDLNLWVISTVNPDGLALRTRGNANGVDLNRNFATDDWRIVGRGTEKYSGEKAASETETRAVQEFLIEQKPLLVVWWHQYGQYVDDQRTVADYDLIKQFSELTDFPIKYVGCGSTPCIGNATAFINSRIEGASSFVVELPREVPVRILDQQANAFLVIAEAAILKNLDQP
;
A
#
# COMPACT_ATOMS: atom_id res chain seq x y z
N MET A 1 50.66 33.04 8.96
CA MET A 1 51.72 32.11 9.37
C MET A 1 51.02 30.98 10.08
N GLU A 2 50.87 29.77 9.56
CA GLU A 2 51.70 28.93 8.70
C GLU A 2 50.82 28.03 7.86
N TRP A 3 51.24 27.72 6.70
CA TRP A 3 50.69 26.82 5.71
C TRP A 3 51.22 25.41 5.96
N THR A 4 50.41 24.39 6.00
CA THR A 4 50.87 22.99 5.89
C THR A 4 50.02 22.18 4.89
N ARG A 5 50.49 22.10 3.74
CA ARG A 5 50.72 21.12 2.69
C ARG A 5 49.83 19.89 2.66
N LEU A 6 49.14 19.81 1.55
CA LEU A 6 48.52 18.67 0.93
C LEU A 6 49.57 17.57 0.58
N LYS A 7 49.30 16.32 0.92
CA LYS A 7 50.02 15.15 0.38
C LYS A 7 49.11 14.36 -0.55
N LEU A 8 49.46 14.36 -1.84
CA LEU A 8 48.97 13.45 -2.86
C LEU A 8 49.68 12.10 -2.73
N LEU A 9 48.94 11.00 -2.78
CA LEU A 9 49.47 9.64 -3.02
C LEU A 9 49.03 9.16 -4.40
N PRO A 10 49.91 8.41 -5.08
CA PRO A 10 49.75 8.09 -6.49
C PRO A 10 48.85 6.85 -6.73
N LEU A 11 48.16 6.93 -7.84
CA LEU A 11 47.37 5.89 -8.51
C LEU A 11 48.26 4.78 -9.04
N VAL A 12 48.09 3.55 -8.60
CA VAL A 12 48.75 2.36 -9.20
C VAL A 12 47.76 1.67 -10.12
N LEU A 13 48.07 1.73 -11.42
CA LEU A 13 47.38 1.00 -12.47
C LEU A 13 48.00 -0.41 -12.54
N MET A 14 47.21 -1.47 -12.28
CA MET A 14 47.59 -2.84 -12.62
C MET A 14 46.78 -3.34 -13.82
N THR A 15 47.41 -3.43 -14.94
CA THR A 15 46.99 -4.19 -16.11
C THR A 15 47.37 -5.66 -15.92
N ASN A 16 46.41 -6.57 -15.96
CA ASN A 16 46.68 -7.99 -16.15
C ASN A 16 46.11 -8.47 -17.49
N LEU A 17 47.07 -8.80 -18.33
CA LEU A 17 46.93 -9.50 -19.60
C LEU A 17 46.84 -11.00 -19.30
N VAL A 18 45.84 -11.72 -19.75
CA VAL A 18 45.79 -13.18 -19.78
C VAL A 18 45.53 -13.65 -21.20
N LEU A 19 46.55 -14.32 -21.73
CA LEU A 19 46.54 -15.05 -22.99
C LEU A 19 45.62 -16.28 -22.88
N GLY A 20 44.99 -16.59 -24.01
CA GLY A 20 44.18 -17.76 -24.20
C GLY A 20 44.97 -19.06 -24.36
N CYS A 21 44.27 -20.15 -24.15
CA CYS A 21 44.56 -21.43 -24.82
C CYS A 21 43.27 -22.22 -24.95
N GLY A 22 42.96 -22.62 -26.18
CA GLY A 22 41.79 -23.44 -26.50
C GLY A 22 42.08 -24.94 -26.25
N SER A 23 41.01 -25.69 -26.11
CA SER A 23 41.01 -27.13 -26.41
C SER A 23 39.58 -27.61 -26.70
N GLU A 24 39.57 -28.27 -27.74
CA GLU A 24 38.64 -29.00 -28.58
C GLU A 24 37.48 -29.78 -27.95
N GLU A 25 36.51 -29.93 -28.80
CA GLU A 25 35.25 -30.67 -28.75
C GLU A 25 35.41 -32.15 -28.36
N ASN A 26 34.38 -32.67 -27.67
CA ASN A 26 33.98 -34.05 -27.85
C ASN A 26 32.46 -34.16 -27.78
N LEU A 27 31.85 -34.29 -28.94
CA LEU A 27 30.47 -34.70 -29.16
C LEU A 27 30.35 -36.18 -28.85
N VAL A 28 29.64 -36.53 -27.80
CA VAL A 28 29.15 -37.90 -27.57
C VAL A 28 27.69 -37.92 -27.86
N SER A 29 27.36 -38.47 -29.03
CA SER A 29 26.01 -38.85 -29.45
C SER A 29 25.57 -40.09 -28.66
N SER A 30 24.60 -39.96 -27.72
CA SER A 30 23.91 -41.08 -27.12
C SER A 30 22.53 -41.25 -27.76
N VAL A 31 22.45 -42.30 -28.59
CA VAL A 31 21.21 -42.80 -29.18
C VAL A 31 20.35 -43.41 -28.07
N LEU A 32 19.17 -42.87 -27.87
CA LEU A 32 18.16 -43.49 -27.00
C LEU A 32 17.30 -44.49 -27.81
N PRO A 33 16.98 -45.67 -27.28
CA PRO A 33 16.18 -46.66 -27.98
C PRO A 33 14.70 -46.27 -28.05
N SER A 34 14.13 -46.41 -29.23
CA SER A 34 12.69 -46.22 -29.51
C SER A 34 11.85 -47.25 -28.77
N TYR A 35 10.99 -46.77 -27.87
CA TYR A 35 9.96 -47.62 -27.25
C TYR A 35 8.66 -47.48 -28.04
N VAL A 36 8.19 -48.60 -28.61
CA VAL A 36 6.91 -48.70 -29.32
C VAL A 36 5.81 -48.96 -28.30
N VAL A 37 4.89 -48.03 -28.18
CA VAL A 37 3.69 -48.16 -27.35
C VAL A 37 2.56 -48.71 -28.25
N PRO A 38 1.84 -49.77 -27.86
CA PRO A 38 0.67 -50.25 -28.63
C PRO A 38 -0.52 -49.28 -28.43
N GLU A 39 -1.13 -48.88 -29.55
CA GLU A 39 -2.38 -48.16 -29.60
C GLU A 39 -3.53 -49.00 -29.08
N THR A 40 -4.14 -48.63 -27.97
CA THR A 40 -5.50 -49.06 -27.63
C THR A 40 -6.41 -47.82 -27.63
N SER A 41 -7.20 -47.76 -28.67
CA SER A 41 -8.22 -46.76 -28.93
C SER A 41 -9.37 -46.92 -27.93
N THR A 42 -9.56 -45.92 -27.03
CA THR A 42 -10.88 -45.69 -26.41
C THR A 42 -11.06 -44.16 -26.29
N THR A 43 -11.84 -43.63 -27.21
CA THR A 43 -12.23 -42.22 -27.28
C THR A 43 -13.24 -41.94 -26.18
N SER A 44 -12.78 -41.38 -25.06
CA SER A 44 -13.62 -40.66 -24.12
C SER A 44 -13.22 -39.18 -24.16
N THR A 45 -13.99 -38.41 -24.89
CA THR A 45 -13.86 -36.97 -24.96
C THR A 45 -14.36 -36.36 -23.64
N THR A 46 -13.49 -36.30 -22.64
CA THR A 46 -13.73 -35.45 -21.47
C THR A 46 -13.32 -34.01 -21.85
N THR A 47 -14.30 -33.20 -22.14
CA THR A 47 -14.09 -31.75 -22.30
C THR A 47 -13.68 -31.22 -20.94
N ILE A 48 -12.38 -31.05 -20.75
CA ILE A 48 -11.86 -30.28 -19.61
C ILE A 48 -12.19 -28.82 -19.93
N VAL A 49 -13.31 -28.35 -19.37
CA VAL A 49 -13.57 -26.90 -19.30
C VAL A 49 -12.52 -26.34 -18.34
N ALA A 50 -11.51 -25.69 -18.88
CA ALA A 50 -10.58 -24.89 -18.08
C ALA A 50 -11.43 -23.88 -17.29
N PRO A 51 -11.20 -23.69 -15.98
CA PRO A 51 -11.87 -22.65 -15.25
C PRO A 51 -11.46 -21.32 -15.91
N THR A 52 -12.42 -20.67 -16.53
CA THR A 52 -12.26 -19.30 -17.00
C THR A 52 -12.16 -18.46 -15.73
N SER A 53 -10.96 -18.16 -15.28
CA SER A 53 -10.70 -17.11 -14.30
C SER A 53 -11.16 -15.80 -14.95
N THR A 54 -12.39 -15.42 -14.70
CA THR A 54 -12.86 -14.07 -14.95
C THR A 54 -12.19 -13.16 -13.93
N GLN A 55 -10.98 -12.70 -14.25
CA GLN A 55 -10.43 -11.51 -13.61
C GLN A 55 -11.42 -10.39 -13.88
N SER A 56 -12.09 -9.85 -12.85
CA SER A 56 -12.97 -8.70 -12.99
C SER A 56 -12.16 -7.55 -13.58
N GLU A 57 -12.69 -6.89 -14.60
CA GLU A 57 -12.02 -5.71 -15.15
C GLU A 57 -11.91 -4.65 -14.05
N LEU A 58 -10.67 -4.17 -13.81
CA LEU A 58 -10.40 -3.08 -12.86
C LEU A 58 -11.20 -1.84 -13.30
N ARG A 59 -11.99 -1.28 -12.40
CA ARG A 59 -12.76 -0.06 -12.66
C ARG A 59 -12.12 1.12 -11.94
N GLU A 60 -11.68 2.11 -12.69
CA GLU A 60 -11.15 3.36 -12.14
C GLU A 60 -12.26 4.37 -11.92
N LEU A 61 -12.24 5.03 -10.76
CA LEU A 61 -13.11 6.13 -10.41
C LEU A 61 -12.25 7.32 -9.99
N THR A 62 -12.36 8.45 -10.70
CA THR A 62 -11.81 9.72 -10.22
C THR A 62 -12.72 10.25 -9.12
N ILE A 63 -12.27 10.15 -7.86
CA ILE A 63 -13.02 10.58 -6.68
C ILE A 63 -12.88 12.08 -6.42
N GLY A 64 -11.92 12.74 -7.05
CA GLY A 64 -11.70 14.17 -6.96
C GLY A 64 -10.42 14.61 -7.64
N MET A 65 -10.11 15.90 -7.47
CA MET A 65 -8.92 16.54 -8.03
C MET A 65 -8.10 17.18 -6.92
N SER A 66 -6.77 17.12 -7.05
CA SER A 66 -5.85 17.85 -6.18
C SER A 66 -5.89 19.37 -6.43
N ALA A 67 -5.23 20.13 -5.57
CA ALA A 67 -5.13 21.59 -5.70
C ALA A 67 -4.56 22.05 -7.05
N LEU A 68 -3.66 21.27 -7.67
CA LEU A 68 -3.09 21.54 -9.00
C LEU A 68 -3.80 20.78 -10.13
N GLY A 69 -4.96 20.21 -9.87
CA GLY A 69 -5.79 19.57 -10.88
C GLY A 69 -5.35 18.17 -11.32
N ARG A 70 -4.59 17.44 -10.47
CA ARG A 70 -4.30 16.02 -10.70
C ARG A 70 -5.43 15.16 -10.18
N PRO A 71 -5.85 14.10 -10.91
CA PRO A 71 -6.91 13.22 -10.44
C PRO A 71 -6.47 12.42 -9.20
N ILE A 72 -7.40 12.24 -8.27
CA ILE A 72 -7.32 11.27 -7.19
C ILE A 72 -8.16 10.09 -7.63
N VAL A 73 -7.52 8.94 -7.83
CA VAL A 73 -8.16 7.77 -8.44
C VAL A 73 -8.30 6.66 -7.40
N ALA A 74 -9.53 6.17 -7.24
CA ALA A 74 -9.84 4.92 -6.57
C ALA A 74 -10.03 3.82 -7.62
N VAL A 75 -9.41 2.67 -7.43
CA VAL A 75 -9.54 1.50 -8.30
C VAL A 75 -10.39 0.47 -7.59
N HIS A 76 -11.52 0.10 -8.18
CA HIS A 76 -12.35 -1.01 -7.73
C HIS A 76 -11.76 -2.30 -8.29
N VAL A 77 -11.13 -3.07 -7.42
CA VAL A 77 -10.36 -4.27 -7.80
C VAL A 77 -11.28 -5.48 -7.89
N GLN A 78 -12.20 -5.58 -6.95
CA GLN A 78 -13.18 -6.67 -6.90
C GLN A 78 -14.48 -6.18 -6.28
N ASP A 79 -15.61 -6.61 -6.88
CA ASP A 79 -16.96 -6.29 -6.45
C ASP A 79 -17.57 -7.47 -5.67
N SER A 80 -18.28 -7.14 -4.61
CA SER A 80 -19.09 -8.10 -3.84
C SER A 80 -20.26 -7.36 -3.17
N PRO A 81 -21.29 -8.07 -2.66
CA PRO A 81 -22.42 -7.42 -1.99
C PRO A 81 -22.07 -6.88 -0.58
N HIS A 82 -20.87 -7.11 -0.09
CA HIS A 82 -20.44 -6.69 1.24
C HIS A 82 -19.99 -5.23 1.26
N ARG A 83 -19.95 -4.66 2.45
CA ARG A 83 -19.37 -3.33 2.66
C ARG A 83 -17.88 -3.35 2.26
N PRO A 84 -17.38 -2.24 1.65
CA PRO A 84 -16.04 -2.23 1.12
C PRO A 84 -14.94 -2.34 2.18
N VAL A 85 -13.78 -2.82 1.73
CA VAL A 85 -12.49 -2.69 2.39
C VAL A 85 -11.57 -1.86 1.49
N ILE A 86 -10.83 -0.92 2.07
CA ILE A 86 -10.07 0.09 1.30
C ILE A 86 -8.61 0.10 1.74
N ALA A 87 -7.71 0.02 0.78
CA ALA A 87 -6.27 0.15 0.95
C ALA A 87 -5.78 1.49 0.40
N ILE A 88 -5.07 2.30 1.19
CA ILE A 88 -4.59 3.63 0.78
C ILE A 88 -3.08 3.70 0.94
N GLY A 89 -2.37 3.88 -0.18
CA GLY A 89 -0.92 3.77 -0.24
C GLY A 89 -0.16 5.00 0.28
N SER A 90 -0.72 6.20 0.15
CA SER A 90 -0.02 7.42 0.61
C SER A 90 -0.97 8.59 0.80
N ILE A 91 -0.77 9.32 1.90
CA ILE A 91 -1.34 10.65 2.17
C ILE A 91 -0.25 11.74 2.20
N HIS A 92 1.00 11.37 2.54
CA HIS A 92 2.15 12.26 2.49
C HIS A 92 2.99 11.95 1.25
N GLY A 93 3.33 13.00 0.48
CA GLY A 93 4.00 12.79 -0.81
C GLY A 93 5.47 12.36 -0.71
N ASP A 94 6.11 12.52 0.45
CA ASP A 94 7.45 12.03 0.76
C ASP A 94 7.48 10.60 1.34
N GLU A 95 6.30 9.97 1.52
CA GLU A 95 6.11 8.64 2.09
C GLU A 95 5.56 7.68 1.02
N ALA A 96 6.36 7.36 0.00
CA ALA A 96 5.86 6.72 -1.24
C ALA A 96 5.87 5.19 -1.23
N MET A 97 6.38 4.51 -0.19
CA MET A 97 6.50 3.05 -0.22
C MET A 97 5.16 2.31 -0.11
N GLY A 98 4.14 2.94 0.46
CA GLY A 98 2.79 2.39 0.45
C GLY A 98 2.21 2.20 -0.95
N LEU A 99 2.64 3.00 -1.97
CA LEU A 99 2.26 2.78 -3.36
C LEU A 99 2.69 1.40 -3.86
N LYS A 100 3.83 0.89 -3.35
CA LYS A 100 4.32 -0.44 -3.71
C LYS A 100 3.47 -1.56 -3.09
N VAL A 101 2.85 -1.32 -1.94
CA VAL A 101 1.86 -2.25 -1.36
C VAL A 101 0.60 -2.27 -2.24
N ILE A 102 0.13 -1.11 -2.68
CA ILE A 102 -1.01 -1.04 -3.61
C ILE A 102 -0.69 -1.74 -4.94
N GLU A 103 0.52 -1.57 -5.47
CA GLU A 103 0.97 -2.30 -6.67
C GLU A 103 0.91 -3.82 -6.47
N ARG A 104 1.23 -4.34 -5.26
CA ARG A 104 1.09 -5.76 -4.95
C ARG A 104 -0.38 -6.19 -4.92
N LEU A 105 -1.25 -5.41 -4.29
CA LEU A 105 -2.69 -5.70 -4.24
C LEU A 105 -3.33 -5.71 -5.64
N LEU A 106 -2.92 -4.82 -6.53
CA LEU A 106 -3.40 -4.79 -7.91
C LEU A 106 -2.92 -5.97 -8.76
N ASN A 107 -1.80 -6.61 -8.38
CA ASN A 107 -1.18 -7.70 -9.12
C ASN A 107 -1.23 -9.04 -8.38
N VAL A 108 -1.97 -9.15 -7.28
CA VAL A 108 -2.13 -10.41 -6.57
C VAL A 108 -2.90 -11.42 -7.43
N ALA A 109 -2.46 -12.68 -7.41
CA ALA A 109 -3.01 -13.70 -8.31
C ALA A 109 -4.46 -14.09 -7.96
N GLU A 110 -4.80 -14.03 -6.66
CA GLU A 110 -6.12 -14.39 -6.15
C GLU A 110 -6.55 -13.41 -5.06
N ILE A 111 -7.75 -12.87 -5.20
CA ILE A 111 -8.42 -12.05 -4.18
C ILE A 111 -9.58 -12.89 -3.66
N PRO A 112 -9.79 -12.99 -2.32
CA PRO A 112 -10.95 -13.68 -1.76
C PRO A 112 -12.26 -13.14 -2.37
N MET A 113 -13.12 -14.07 -2.87
CA MET A 113 -14.28 -13.73 -3.70
C MET A 113 -15.32 -12.83 -3.01
N ASP A 114 -15.35 -12.86 -1.67
CA ASP A 114 -16.30 -12.07 -0.88
C ASP A 114 -15.80 -10.65 -0.58
N LEU A 115 -14.59 -10.27 -1.03
CA LEU A 115 -14.09 -8.92 -0.82
C LEU A 115 -14.70 -7.94 -1.82
N ASN A 116 -15.23 -6.83 -1.29
CA ASN A 116 -15.48 -5.62 -2.05
C ASN A 116 -14.27 -4.70 -1.85
N LEU A 117 -13.29 -4.82 -2.76
CA LEU A 117 -11.97 -4.23 -2.58
C LEU A 117 -11.77 -2.97 -3.43
N TRP A 118 -11.45 -1.89 -2.75
CA TRP A 118 -10.96 -0.66 -3.36
C TRP A 118 -9.52 -0.37 -2.96
N VAL A 119 -8.74 0.18 -3.88
CA VAL A 119 -7.39 0.67 -3.60
C VAL A 119 -7.21 2.10 -4.10
N ILE A 120 -6.44 2.91 -3.36
CA ILE A 120 -6.06 4.27 -3.73
C ILE A 120 -4.55 4.39 -3.60
N SER A 121 -3.83 4.61 -4.69
CA SER A 121 -2.37 4.71 -4.65
C SER A 121 -1.93 5.92 -3.82
N THR A 122 -2.51 7.09 -4.07
CA THR A 122 -2.26 8.29 -3.29
C THR A 122 -3.48 9.19 -3.25
N VAL A 123 -3.72 9.80 -2.11
CA VAL A 123 -4.70 10.88 -1.95
C VAL A 123 -4.06 12.27 -2.07
N ASN A 124 -2.75 12.32 -2.27
CA ASN A 124 -1.96 13.55 -2.39
C ASN A 124 -1.04 13.52 -3.63
N PRO A 125 -1.61 13.52 -4.85
CA PRO A 125 -0.81 13.42 -6.06
C PRO A 125 0.10 14.63 -6.29
N ASP A 126 -0.21 15.80 -5.75
CA ASP A 126 0.65 16.98 -5.81
C ASP A 126 1.86 16.83 -4.90
N GLY A 127 1.64 16.46 -3.63
CA GLY A 127 2.72 16.20 -2.68
C GLY A 127 3.64 15.09 -3.17
N LEU A 128 3.08 14.03 -3.77
CA LEU A 128 3.85 12.94 -4.35
C LEU A 128 4.76 13.43 -5.50
N ALA A 129 4.23 14.25 -6.41
CA ALA A 129 5.00 14.81 -7.51
C ALA A 129 6.11 15.76 -7.03
N LEU A 130 5.85 16.51 -5.95
CA LEU A 130 6.79 17.46 -5.34
C LEU A 130 7.73 16.80 -4.31
N ARG A 131 7.44 15.56 -3.90
CA ARG A 131 8.12 14.84 -2.82
C ARG A 131 8.09 15.61 -1.49
N THR A 132 6.92 16.17 -1.16
CA THR A 132 6.67 16.91 0.06
C THR A 132 5.63 16.22 0.92
N ARG A 133 5.73 16.38 2.25
CA ARG A 133 4.74 15.84 3.18
C ARG A 133 3.33 16.40 2.88
N GLY A 134 3.20 17.71 2.83
CA GLY A 134 1.94 18.38 2.53
C GLY A 134 1.53 18.33 1.06
N ASN A 135 0.31 18.78 0.78
CA ASN A 135 -0.16 19.00 -0.58
C ASN A 135 0.47 20.27 -1.21
N ALA A 136 0.01 20.67 -2.40
CA ALA A 136 0.53 21.86 -3.09
C ALA A 136 0.36 23.18 -2.29
N ASN A 137 -0.59 23.23 -1.36
CA ASN A 137 -0.81 24.37 -0.46
C ASN A 137 0.04 24.29 0.81
N GLY A 138 0.88 23.27 0.95
CA GLY A 138 1.71 23.01 2.14
C GLY A 138 0.91 22.48 3.33
N VAL A 139 -0.31 22.01 3.12
CA VAL A 139 -1.18 21.46 4.17
C VAL A 139 -0.87 19.97 4.37
N ASP A 140 -0.62 19.58 5.63
CA ASP A 140 -0.62 18.16 6.02
C ASP A 140 -2.05 17.64 5.96
N LEU A 141 -2.37 16.87 4.89
CA LEU A 141 -3.72 16.35 4.68
C LEU A 141 -4.18 15.47 5.85
N ASN A 142 -3.23 14.77 6.53
CA ASN A 142 -3.51 13.97 7.73
C ASN A 142 -3.65 14.84 9.01
N ARG A 143 -3.89 16.13 8.85
CA ARG A 143 -4.27 17.11 9.88
C ARG A 143 -5.46 17.95 9.43
N ASN A 144 -6.00 17.69 8.25
CA ASN A 144 -7.04 18.52 7.63
C ASN A 144 -8.45 17.89 7.67
N PHE A 145 -8.59 16.62 8.12
CA PHE A 145 -9.90 15.96 8.21
C PHE A 145 -10.82 16.63 9.22
N ALA A 146 -12.12 16.62 8.94
CA ALA A 146 -13.17 17.24 9.78
C ALA A 146 -13.52 16.37 10.98
N THR A 147 -12.61 16.29 11.94
CA THR A 147 -12.78 15.63 13.25
C THR A 147 -13.22 16.64 14.31
N ASP A 148 -13.81 16.15 15.42
CA ASP A 148 -14.29 17.03 16.49
C ASP A 148 -13.15 17.74 17.23
N ASP A 149 -11.95 17.18 17.20
CA ASP A 149 -10.74 17.73 17.81
C ASP A 149 -9.94 18.64 16.86
N TRP A 150 -10.41 18.86 15.64
CA TRP A 150 -9.70 19.67 14.67
C TRP A 150 -9.48 21.10 15.19
N ARG A 151 -8.29 21.61 15.01
CA ARG A 151 -7.92 22.99 15.28
C ARG A 151 -6.77 23.44 14.38
N ILE A 152 -6.56 24.74 14.30
CA ILE A 152 -5.46 25.30 13.49
C ILE A 152 -4.11 24.94 14.11
N VAL A 153 -3.28 24.26 13.32
CA VAL A 153 -1.82 24.21 13.50
C VAL A 153 -1.21 25.14 12.47
N GLY A 154 -0.33 26.02 12.92
CA GLY A 154 0.10 27.19 12.15
C GLY A 154 0.80 26.87 10.83
N ARG A 155 0.61 27.73 9.84
CA ARG A 155 1.30 27.71 8.56
C ARG A 155 2.83 27.81 8.78
N GLY A 156 3.59 27.11 7.96
CA GLY A 156 5.06 27.06 8.06
C GLY A 156 5.59 25.94 8.95
N THR A 157 4.71 25.11 9.51
CA THR A 157 5.08 23.85 10.15
C THR A 157 4.80 22.68 9.23
N GLU A 158 5.52 21.57 9.38
CA GLU A 158 5.26 20.32 8.63
C GLU A 158 3.87 19.73 8.88
N LYS A 159 3.21 20.15 9.97
CA LYS A 159 1.88 19.70 10.37
C LYS A 159 0.82 20.80 10.23
N TYR A 160 1.01 21.72 9.30
CA TYR A 160 0.02 22.75 9.00
C TYR A 160 -1.32 22.11 8.63
N SER A 161 -2.36 22.39 9.41
CA SER A 161 -3.68 21.72 9.30
C SER A 161 -4.64 22.37 8.29
N GLY A 162 -4.19 23.38 7.56
CA GLY A 162 -5.07 24.19 6.72
C GLY A 162 -5.74 25.34 7.49
N GLU A 163 -6.54 26.14 6.79
CA GLU A 163 -7.23 27.31 7.36
C GLU A 163 -8.54 26.94 8.08
N LYS A 164 -9.11 25.81 7.71
CA LYS A 164 -10.29 25.20 8.34
C LYS A 164 -10.28 23.69 8.15
N ALA A 165 -11.08 22.96 8.91
CA ALA A 165 -11.31 21.55 8.68
C ALA A 165 -11.78 21.32 7.24
N ALA A 166 -11.24 20.30 6.58
CA ALA A 166 -11.51 19.97 5.18
C ALA A 166 -11.35 21.18 4.23
N SER A 167 -10.34 22.03 4.47
CA SER A 167 -10.04 23.15 3.57
C SER A 167 -9.57 22.67 2.20
N GLU A 168 -8.86 21.53 2.15
CA GLU A 168 -8.24 21.03 0.94
C GLU A 168 -9.22 20.23 0.07
N THR A 169 -9.07 20.35 -1.25
CA THR A 169 -9.90 19.60 -2.22
C THR A 169 -9.69 18.10 -2.08
N GLU A 170 -8.46 17.69 -1.86
CA GLU A 170 -8.06 16.30 -1.65
C GLU A 170 -8.76 15.72 -0.42
N THR A 171 -8.75 16.44 0.69
CA THR A 171 -9.41 15.98 1.93
C THR A 171 -10.91 15.82 1.75
N ARG A 172 -11.57 16.81 1.10
CA ARG A 172 -13.02 16.72 0.83
C ARG A 172 -13.36 15.52 -0.05
N ALA A 173 -12.63 15.34 -1.14
CA ALA A 173 -12.85 14.24 -2.06
C ALA A 173 -12.76 12.87 -1.36
N VAL A 174 -11.73 12.69 -0.53
CA VAL A 174 -11.54 11.45 0.22
C VAL A 174 -12.63 11.25 1.28
N GLN A 175 -13.00 12.30 2.02
CA GLN A 175 -14.09 12.22 3.01
C GLN A 175 -15.42 11.85 2.37
N GLU A 176 -15.78 12.48 1.25
CA GLU A 176 -17.01 12.23 0.50
C GLU A 176 -17.04 10.79 0.01
N PHE A 177 -15.95 10.31 -0.59
CA PHE A 177 -15.84 8.92 -1.02
C PHE A 177 -15.98 7.93 0.13
N LEU A 178 -15.30 8.15 1.25
CA LEU A 178 -15.36 7.27 2.42
C LEU A 178 -16.77 7.25 3.05
N ILE A 179 -17.45 8.40 3.12
CA ILE A 179 -18.82 8.49 3.64
C ILE A 179 -19.79 7.78 2.72
N GLU A 180 -19.64 7.90 1.40
CA GLU A 180 -20.49 7.23 0.41
C GLU A 180 -20.30 5.72 0.45
N GLN A 181 -19.04 5.24 0.48
CA GLN A 181 -18.71 3.83 0.44
C GLN A 181 -18.98 3.10 1.77
N LYS A 182 -18.92 3.79 2.91
CA LYS A 182 -19.12 3.23 4.26
C LYS A 182 -18.28 1.97 4.52
N PRO A 183 -16.95 2.03 4.36
CA PRO A 183 -16.09 0.85 4.45
C PRO A 183 -16.15 0.20 5.84
N LEU A 184 -15.87 -1.13 5.88
CA LEU A 184 -15.63 -1.87 7.12
C LEU A 184 -14.21 -1.66 7.63
N LEU A 185 -13.27 -1.59 6.69
CA LEU A 185 -11.84 -1.50 6.99
C LEU A 185 -11.17 -0.50 6.06
N VAL A 186 -10.33 0.38 6.63
CA VAL A 186 -9.44 1.26 5.86
C VAL A 186 -8.04 1.21 6.45
N VAL A 187 -7.06 0.76 5.67
CA VAL A 187 -5.66 0.73 6.09
C VAL A 187 -4.86 1.77 5.30
N TRP A 188 -4.06 2.57 6.04
CA TRP A 188 -3.21 3.62 5.51
C TRP A 188 -1.75 3.24 5.69
N TRP A 189 -0.96 3.27 4.61
CA TRP A 189 0.48 3.10 4.71
C TRP A 189 1.19 4.44 4.78
N HIS A 190 2.06 4.56 5.77
CA HIS A 190 2.92 5.71 6.05
C HIS A 190 4.39 5.30 6.09
N GLN A 191 5.25 6.26 6.32
CA GLN A 191 6.68 6.13 6.62
C GLN A 191 7.09 7.25 7.59
N TYR A 192 8.08 7.07 8.50
CA TYR A 192 9.01 5.96 8.54
C TYR A 192 8.93 5.28 9.90
N GLY A 193 8.72 3.99 9.93
CA GLY A 193 8.57 3.31 11.22
C GLY A 193 9.02 1.86 11.21
N GLN A 194 8.21 0.96 11.07
CA GLN A 194 8.16 -0.49 11.20
C GLN A 194 7.31 -0.85 12.42
N TYR A 195 6.07 -0.40 12.39
CA TYR A 195 5.08 -0.71 13.41
C TYR A 195 3.67 -0.50 12.86
N VAL A 196 2.68 -1.04 13.57
CA VAL A 196 1.26 -0.71 13.39
C VAL A 196 0.88 0.29 14.47
N ASP A 197 0.26 1.41 14.10
CA ASP A 197 -0.14 2.43 15.05
C ASP A 197 -1.31 1.95 15.93
N ASP A 198 -1.19 2.14 17.24
CA ASP A 198 -2.19 1.74 18.24
C ASP A 198 -3.40 2.68 18.18
N GLN A 199 -4.33 2.40 17.29
CA GLN A 199 -5.59 3.12 17.13
C GLN A 199 -6.67 2.53 18.05
N ARG A 200 -6.69 2.97 19.31
CA ARG A 200 -7.64 2.44 20.33
C ARG A 200 -9.10 2.80 20.06
N THR A 201 -9.37 3.63 19.08
CA THR A 201 -10.71 4.08 18.69
C THR A 201 -11.34 3.27 17.57
N VAL A 202 -10.68 2.24 17.07
CA VAL A 202 -11.22 1.35 16.03
C VAL A 202 -12.42 0.55 16.56
N ALA A 203 -13.35 0.22 15.68
CA ALA A 203 -14.48 -0.63 16.02
C ALA A 203 -14.04 -2.08 16.33
N ASP A 204 -12.99 -2.55 15.66
CA ASP A 204 -12.43 -3.90 15.87
C ASP A 204 -10.90 -3.85 16.02
N TYR A 205 -10.43 -3.88 17.27
CA TYR A 205 -9.00 -3.86 17.59
C TYR A 205 -8.29 -5.18 17.28
N ASP A 206 -9.02 -6.29 17.15
CA ASP A 206 -8.41 -7.59 16.82
C ASP A 206 -7.85 -7.59 15.39
N LEU A 207 -8.38 -6.78 14.48
CA LEU A 207 -7.82 -6.60 13.14
C LEU A 207 -6.40 -6.02 13.20
N ILE A 208 -6.13 -5.08 14.11
CA ILE A 208 -4.78 -4.52 14.32
C ILE A 208 -3.83 -5.59 14.86
N LYS A 209 -4.28 -6.39 15.84
CA LYS A 209 -3.48 -7.48 16.40
C LYS A 209 -3.14 -8.52 15.35
N GLN A 210 -4.15 -8.97 14.60
CA GLN A 210 -3.96 -9.95 13.53
C GLN A 210 -2.99 -9.43 12.46
N PHE A 211 -3.12 -8.16 12.04
CA PHE A 211 -2.19 -7.56 11.09
C PHE A 211 -0.77 -7.49 11.64
N SER A 212 -0.61 -7.11 12.92
CA SER A 212 0.68 -7.09 13.61
C SER A 212 1.35 -8.47 13.64
N GLU A 213 0.59 -9.51 13.97
CA GLU A 213 1.07 -10.91 13.98
C GLU A 213 1.48 -11.39 12.58
N LEU A 214 0.68 -11.10 11.56
CA LEU A 214 0.95 -11.49 10.17
C LEU A 214 2.16 -10.79 9.57
N THR A 215 2.49 -9.59 10.05
CA THR A 215 3.56 -8.77 9.48
C THR A 215 4.83 -8.72 10.31
N ASP A 216 4.81 -9.24 11.53
CA ASP A 216 5.87 -9.06 12.54
C ASP A 216 6.15 -7.57 12.86
N PHE A 217 5.17 -6.69 12.63
CA PHE A 217 5.26 -5.28 12.98
C PHE A 217 4.63 -5.06 14.35
N PRO A 218 5.39 -4.60 15.37
CA PRO A 218 4.84 -4.41 16.71
C PRO A 218 3.78 -3.30 16.71
N ILE A 219 2.75 -3.46 17.54
CA ILE A 219 1.79 -2.40 17.81
C ILE A 219 2.46 -1.36 18.71
N LYS A 220 2.43 -0.09 18.29
CA LYS A 220 3.00 1.02 19.07
C LYS A 220 2.07 2.22 19.06
N TYR A 221 1.90 2.83 20.21
CA TYR A 221 1.35 4.18 20.32
C TYR A 221 2.49 5.19 20.26
N VAL A 222 2.63 5.88 19.15
CA VAL A 222 3.72 6.84 18.95
C VAL A 222 3.27 8.28 19.20
N GLY A 223 2.00 8.54 19.04
CA GLY A 223 1.43 9.90 19.13
C GLY A 223 2.02 10.82 18.06
N CYS A 224 1.77 12.12 18.19
CA CYS A 224 2.23 13.12 17.22
C CYS A 224 3.36 14.00 17.77
N GLY A 225 4.13 13.47 18.71
CA GLY A 225 5.20 14.22 19.39
C GLY A 225 4.64 15.39 20.20
N SER A 226 5.27 16.57 20.10
CA SER A 226 4.81 17.80 20.78
C SER A 226 3.58 18.46 20.11
N THR A 227 3.17 17.98 18.95
CA THR A 227 2.02 18.49 18.20
C THR A 227 0.83 17.55 18.40
N PRO A 228 -0.38 18.06 18.60
CA PRO A 228 -1.56 17.20 18.74
C PRO A 228 -1.82 16.33 17.51
N CYS A 229 -2.30 15.10 17.73
CA CYS A 229 -2.81 14.24 16.69
C CYS A 229 -4.27 14.59 16.35
N ILE A 230 -4.47 15.74 15.74
CA ILE A 230 -5.79 16.27 15.39
C ILE A 230 -6.07 16.09 13.90
N GLY A 231 -7.33 16.10 13.51
CA GLY A 231 -7.74 16.18 12.12
C GLY A 231 -7.17 15.07 11.24
N ASN A 232 -6.91 13.88 11.80
CA ASN A 232 -6.34 12.78 11.05
C ASN A 232 -7.40 11.89 10.41
N ALA A 233 -7.01 11.19 9.35
CA ALA A 233 -7.90 10.36 8.55
C ALA A 233 -8.50 9.19 9.34
N THR A 234 -7.72 8.51 10.16
CA THR A 234 -8.19 7.36 10.95
C THR A 234 -9.20 7.79 12.02
N ALA A 235 -8.96 8.90 12.71
CA ALA A 235 -9.93 9.44 13.68
C ALA A 235 -11.25 9.85 13.01
N PHE A 236 -11.18 10.44 11.80
CA PHE A 236 -12.37 10.75 11.02
C PHE A 236 -13.18 9.49 10.72
N ILE A 237 -12.55 8.45 10.17
CA ILE A 237 -13.22 7.21 9.81
C ILE A 237 -13.82 6.54 11.07
N ASN A 238 -13.00 6.34 12.09
CA ASN A 238 -13.39 5.63 13.32
C ASN A 238 -14.50 6.35 14.11
N SER A 239 -14.69 7.66 13.91
CA SER A 239 -15.73 8.44 14.58
C SER A 239 -16.96 8.74 13.72
N ARG A 240 -16.84 8.71 12.38
CA ARG A 240 -17.90 9.15 11.45
C ARG A 240 -18.56 8.01 10.68
N ILE A 241 -17.92 6.86 10.61
CA ILE A 241 -18.46 5.71 9.86
C ILE A 241 -18.70 4.57 10.84
N GLU A 242 -19.97 4.33 11.12
CA GLU A 242 -20.38 3.30 12.09
C GLU A 242 -19.84 1.91 11.71
N GLY A 243 -19.24 1.22 12.67
CA GLY A 243 -18.67 -0.11 12.50
C GLY A 243 -17.39 -0.16 11.66
N ALA A 244 -16.85 0.98 11.24
CA ALA A 244 -15.58 1.02 10.50
C ALA A 244 -14.37 0.90 11.44
N SER A 245 -13.35 0.20 10.97
CA SER A 245 -12.02 0.16 11.58
C SER A 245 -11.00 0.78 10.64
N SER A 246 -10.24 1.76 11.12
CA SER A 246 -9.16 2.38 10.34
C SER A 246 -7.91 2.55 11.18
N PHE A 247 -6.76 2.18 10.62
CA PHE A 247 -5.47 2.31 11.28
C PHE A 247 -4.34 2.58 10.29
N VAL A 248 -3.18 2.96 10.83
CA VAL A 248 -1.97 3.28 10.08
C VAL A 248 -0.94 2.17 10.25
N VAL A 249 -0.25 1.87 9.17
CA VAL A 249 0.95 1.03 9.15
C VAL A 249 2.14 1.89 8.74
N GLU A 250 3.13 1.97 9.60
CA GLU A 250 4.37 2.70 9.36
C GLU A 250 5.41 1.78 8.74
N LEU A 251 5.67 1.93 7.46
CA LEU A 251 6.70 1.17 6.75
C LEU A 251 8.11 1.72 7.06
N PRO A 252 9.15 0.88 7.04
CA PRO A 252 10.53 1.37 7.12
C PRO A 252 10.89 2.21 5.88
N ARG A 253 12.01 2.94 5.96
CA ARG A 253 12.49 3.80 4.87
C ARG A 253 12.73 3.03 3.58
N GLU A 254 13.37 1.87 3.69
CA GLU A 254 13.60 0.93 2.60
C GLU A 254 12.79 -0.33 2.89
N VAL A 255 11.98 -0.74 1.94
CA VAL A 255 11.06 -1.87 2.11
C VAL A 255 11.44 -2.99 1.15
N PRO A 256 12.01 -4.09 1.65
CA PRO A 256 12.27 -5.27 0.83
C PRO A 256 10.98 -5.83 0.20
N VAL A 257 11.09 -6.40 -1.00
CA VAL A 257 9.95 -7.00 -1.72
C VAL A 257 9.15 -7.95 -0.83
N ARG A 258 9.84 -8.82 -0.07
CA ARG A 258 9.19 -9.75 0.87
C ARG A 258 8.26 -9.04 1.88
N ILE A 259 8.67 -7.88 2.38
CA ILE A 259 7.83 -7.10 3.30
C ILE A 259 6.62 -6.51 2.58
N LEU A 260 6.78 -6.03 1.33
CA LEU A 260 5.66 -5.53 0.54
C LEU A 260 4.61 -6.62 0.28
N ASP A 261 5.07 -7.82 -0.09
CA ASP A 261 4.19 -8.98 -0.30
C ASP A 261 3.49 -9.39 1.01
N GLN A 262 4.21 -9.38 2.13
CA GLN A 262 3.68 -9.65 3.46
C GLN A 262 2.59 -8.63 3.86
N GLN A 263 2.82 -7.33 3.61
CA GLN A 263 1.84 -6.27 3.87
C GLN A 263 0.55 -6.46 3.06
N ALA A 264 0.68 -6.74 1.76
CA ALA A 264 -0.47 -6.95 0.89
C ALA A 264 -1.28 -8.19 1.30
N ASN A 265 -0.60 -9.31 1.57
CA ASN A 265 -1.25 -10.54 2.01
C ASN A 265 -1.93 -10.37 3.38
N ALA A 266 -1.26 -9.73 4.35
CA ALA A 266 -1.84 -9.44 5.65
C ALA A 266 -3.11 -8.58 5.54
N PHE A 267 -3.11 -7.58 4.65
CA PHE A 267 -4.30 -6.78 4.38
C PHE A 267 -5.46 -7.64 3.88
N LEU A 268 -5.25 -8.53 2.90
CA LEU A 268 -6.32 -9.40 2.39
C LEU A 268 -6.89 -10.30 3.48
N VAL A 269 -6.05 -10.89 4.34
CA VAL A 269 -6.48 -11.74 5.45
C VAL A 269 -7.36 -10.98 6.45
N ILE A 270 -6.94 -9.78 6.88
CA ILE A 270 -7.75 -9.00 7.83
C ILE A 270 -9.00 -8.39 7.19
N ALA A 271 -8.95 -8.13 5.88
CA ALA A 271 -10.11 -7.67 5.11
C ALA A 271 -11.20 -8.73 5.08
N GLU A 272 -10.84 -10.00 4.83
CA GLU A 272 -11.77 -11.13 4.92
C GLU A 272 -12.31 -11.30 6.35
N ALA A 273 -11.45 -11.21 7.37
CA ALA A 273 -11.87 -11.28 8.77
C ALA A 273 -12.87 -10.16 9.14
N ALA A 274 -12.69 -8.95 8.63
CA ALA A 274 -13.61 -7.84 8.86
C ALA A 274 -15.00 -8.11 8.27
N ILE A 275 -15.07 -8.71 7.08
CA ILE A 275 -16.34 -9.10 6.45
C ILE A 275 -17.03 -10.20 7.25
N LEU A 276 -16.31 -11.27 7.60
CA LEU A 276 -16.88 -12.39 8.35
C LEU A 276 -17.46 -11.93 9.70
N LYS A 277 -16.75 -11.09 10.44
CA LYS A 277 -17.24 -10.52 11.70
C LYS A 277 -18.47 -9.62 11.52
N ASN A 278 -18.58 -8.91 10.40
CA ASN A 278 -19.75 -8.08 10.10
C ASN A 278 -20.99 -8.93 9.77
N LEU A 279 -20.81 -10.10 9.19
CA LEU A 279 -21.90 -11.04 8.90
C LEU A 279 -22.47 -11.68 10.18
N ASP A 280 -21.65 -11.85 11.21
CA ASP A 280 -22.04 -12.44 12.50
C ASP A 280 -22.73 -11.43 13.45
N GLN A 281 -22.81 -10.14 13.06
CA GLN A 281 -23.55 -9.14 13.84
C GLN A 281 -25.05 -9.22 13.52
N PRO A 282 -25.91 -9.32 14.55
CA PRO A 282 -27.36 -9.47 14.40
C PRO A 282 -28.04 -8.25 13.77
#